data_1a1f41851726f05b29bfe6816d9563fa
#
_entry.id   1a1f41851726f05b29bfe6816d9563fa
#
_cell.length_a   1.000
_cell.length_b   1.000
_cell.length_c   1.000
_cell.angle_alpha   90.00
_cell.angle_beta   90.00
_cell.angle_gamma   90.00
#
_symmetry.space_group_name_H-M   'P 1'
#
loop_
_entity.id
_entity.type
_entity.pdbx_description
1 polymer ?
#
loop_
_entity_poly.entity_id
_entity_poly.type
_entity_poly.pdbx_seq_one_letter_code
_entity_poly.pdbx_strand_id
1 'polypeptide(L)'
;LSAAAFFNFGTFHFGAYTHVWDTYHYVIGAKYFPELGYTGLYEATIAAEREAGLLPPGAVVPVRDLVTNALGTANADELLARWKPRLGERWSDFVTDVLWFRTRTMPDHFRRTLLDHGYNATPAWAILGSALARVSGPVTDRSVSLLLLLDPLLLLGGWLLLRRAFGWRA
;
A
#
# COMPACT_ATOMS: atom_id res chain seq x y z
N LEU A 1 -22.19 -11.73 -15.02
CA LEU A 1 -21.05 -11.23 -15.79
C LEU A 1 -20.19 -10.26 -14.96
N SER A 2 -20.75 -9.19 -14.36
CA SER A 2 -20.00 -8.17 -13.62
C SER A 2 -19.16 -8.76 -12.47
N ALA A 3 -19.69 -9.68 -11.67
CA ALA A 3 -18.93 -10.36 -10.63
C ALA A 3 -17.77 -11.19 -11.20
N ALA A 4 -17.99 -11.91 -12.29
CA ALA A 4 -16.93 -12.66 -12.96
C ALA A 4 -15.85 -11.73 -13.54
N ALA A 5 -16.26 -10.59 -14.12
CA ALA A 5 -15.34 -9.58 -14.64
C ALA A 5 -14.52 -8.90 -13.52
N PHE A 6 -15.14 -8.63 -12.37
CA PHE A 6 -14.44 -8.09 -11.19
C PHE A 6 -13.27 -9.01 -10.76
N PHE A 7 -13.50 -10.32 -10.79
CA PHE A 7 -12.44 -11.30 -10.50
C PHE A 7 -11.63 -11.69 -11.75
N ASN A 8 -11.64 -10.86 -12.79
CA ASN A 8 -10.95 -11.09 -14.06
C ASN A 8 -11.16 -12.51 -14.59
N PHE A 9 -12.44 -12.97 -14.54
CA PHE A 9 -12.86 -14.31 -14.98
C PHE A 9 -12.07 -15.46 -14.35
N GLY A 10 -11.63 -15.30 -13.10
CA GLY A 10 -10.86 -16.27 -12.34
C GLY A 10 -9.34 -16.23 -12.57
N THR A 11 -8.85 -15.34 -13.41
CA THR A 11 -7.40 -15.17 -13.61
C THR A 11 -6.78 -14.25 -12.58
N PHE A 12 -7.60 -13.44 -11.89
CA PHE A 12 -7.13 -12.48 -10.90
C PHE A 12 -5.95 -11.63 -11.37
N HIS A 13 -5.16 -11.10 -10.46
CA HIS A 13 -3.93 -10.37 -10.75
C HIS A 13 -2.77 -11.35 -10.94
N PHE A 14 -2.49 -11.74 -12.19
CA PHE A 14 -1.43 -12.71 -12.53
C PHE A 14 -1.54 -14.06 -11.77
N GLY A 15 -2.77 -14.51 -11.52
CA GLY A 15 -3.04 -15.73 -10.78
C GLY A 15 -3.06 -15.58 -9.25
N ALA A 16 -2.85 -14.36 -8.72
CA ALA A 16 -2.92 -14.07 -7.29
C ALA A 16 -4.18 -13.26 -6.95
N TYR A 17 -4.79 -13.55 -5.80
CA TYR A 17 -5.93 -12.79 -5.30
C TYR A 17 -5.55 -11.33 -4.97
N THR A 18 -4.31 -11.12 -4.52
CA THR A 18 -3.79 -9.82 -4.10
C THR A 18 -2.99 -9.18 -5.22
N HIS A 19 -3.36 -7.98 -5.66
CA HIS A 19 -2.51 -7.14 -6.48
C HIS A 19 -1.52 -6.40 -5.57
N VAL A 20 -0.34 -6.99 -5.39
CA VAL A 20 0.64 -6.55 -4.36
C VAL A 20 1.04 -5.08 -4.52
N TRP A 21 1.15 -4.58 -5.75
CA TRP A 21 1.50 -3.18 -6.05
C TRP A 21 0.47 -2.19 -5.50
N ASP A 22 -0.80 -2.35 -5.88
CA ASP A 22 -1.86 -1.45 -5.40
C ASP A 22 -2.07 -1.63 -3.90
N THR A 23 -2.06 -2.88 -3.43
CA THR A 23 -2.25 -3.19 -2.01
C THR A 23 -1.16 -2.55 -1.15
N TYR A 24 0.09 -2.52 -1.60
CA TYR A 24 1.17 -1.80 -0.92
C TYR A 24 0.82 -0.32 -0.75
N HIS A 25 0.43 0.37 -1.82
CA HIS A 25 0.08 1.77 -1.75
C HIS A 25 -1.09 2.02 -0.80
N TYR A 26 -2.19 1.29 -0.97
CA TYR A 26 -3.42 1.55 -0.25
C TYR A 26 -3.44 1.03 1.19
N VAL A 27 -2.71 -0.02 1.52
CA VAL A 27 -2.63 -0.54 2.89
C VAL A 27 -1.54 0.19 3.68
N ILE A 28 -0.30 0.23 3.18
CA ILE A 28 0.79 0.91 3.90
C ILE A 28 0.58 2.41 3.93
N GLY A 29 0.22 3.03 2.81
CA GLY A 29 -0.07 4.45 2.74
C GLY A 29 -1.19 4.87 3.69
N ALA A 30 -2.27 4.08 3.81
CA ALA A 30 -3.34 4.35 4.76
C ALA A 30 -2.93 4.09 6.21
N LYS A 31 -2.31 2.94 6.51
CA LYS A 31 -1.92 2.53 7.86
C LYS A 31 -0.99 3.55 8.54
N TYR A 32 -0.08 4.11 7.76
CA TYR A 32 0.92 5.08 8.24
C TYR A 32 0.67 6.51 7.75
N PHE A 33 -0.54 6.79 7.27
CA PHE A 33 -0.91 8.11 6.76
C PHE A 33 -0.63 9.28 7.71
N PRO A 34 -0.87 9.16 9.03
CA PRO A 34 -0.58 10.25 9.96
C PRO A 34 0.89 10.67 10.00
N GLU A 35 1.81 9.73 9.80
CA GLU A 35 3.24 9.98 9.80
C GLU A 35 3.78 10.34 8.41
N LEU A 36 3.26 9.68 7.37
CA LEU A 36 3.78 9.76 6.00
C LEU A 36 3.07 10.83 5.15
N GLY A 37 1.79 11.12 5.43
CA GLY A 37 0.95 11.89 4.52
C GLY A 37 0.86 11.24 3.14
N TYR A 38 0.63 12.05 2.12
CA TYR A 38 0.59 11.58 0.72
C TYR A 38 1.96 11.40 0.08
N THR A 39 3.01 11.95 0.65
CA THR A 39 4.30 12.10 -0.03
C THR A 39 5.44 11.30 0.58
N GLY A 40 5.29 10.79 1.82
CA GLY A 40 6.40 10.17 2.56
C GLY A 40 6.61 8.68 2.28
N LEU A 41 5.66 8.00 1.61
CA LEU A 41 5.65 6.55 1.51
C LEU A 41 6.95 5.96 0.91
N TYR A 42 7.42 6.51 -0.21
CA TYR A 42 8.58 5.95 -0.92
C TYR A 42 9.89 6.19 -0.20
N GLU A 43 10.08 7.40 0.31
CA GLU A 43 11.27 7.71 1.09
C GLU A 43 11.36 6.87 2.37
N ALA A 44 10.25 6.75 3.10
CA ALA A 44 10.20 5.92 4.30
C ALA A 44 10.43 4.43 3.98
N THR A 45 9.95 3.94 2.83
CA THR A 45 10.21 2.57 2.37
C THR A 45 11.69 2.31 2.09
N ILE A 46 12.39 3.25 1.44
CA ILE A 46 13.84 3.15 1.24
C ILE A 46 14.58 3.14 2.59
N ALA A 47 14.14 3.98 3.53
CA ALA A 47 14.67 3.99 4.89
C ALA A 47 14.48 2.64 5.60
N ALA A 48 13.31 2.00 5.43
CA ALA A 48 13.04 0.67 5.97
C ALA A 48 13.92 -0.42 5.35
N GLU A 49 14.14 -0.40 4.03
CA GLU A 49 15.06 -1.32 3.37
C GLU A 49 16.51 -1.12 3.83
N ARG A 50 16.92 0.13 4.10
CA ARG A 50 18.24 0.44 4.65
C ARG A 50 18.38 -0.09 6.09
N GLU A 51 17.39 0.11 6.93
CA GLU A 51 17.34 -0.45 8.30
C GLU A 51 17.44 -1.98 8.30
N ALA A 52 16.75 -2.62 7.37
CA ALA A 52 16.74 -4.08 7.23
C ALA A 52 18.02 -4.65 6.58
N GLY A 53 19.00 -3.84 6.22
CA GLY A 53 20.24 -4.28 5.59
C GLY A 53 20.11 -4.69 4.11
N LEU A 54 18.98 -4.41 3.47
CA LEU A 54 18.76 -4.67 2.05
C LEU A 54 19.45 -3.67 1.13
N LEU A 55 19.86 -2.53 1.69
CA LEU A 55 20.65 -1.50 1.06
C LEU A 55 21.97 -1.32 1.83
N PRO A 56 23.13 -1.26 1.14
CA PRO A 56 24.39 -0.99 1.82
C PRO A 56 24.46 0.45 2.36
N PRO A 57 25.35 0.74 3.33
CA PRO A 57 25.64 2.11 3.76
C PRO A 57 26.01 3.00 2.57
N GLY A 58 25.49 4.24 2.58
CA GLY A 58 25.73 5.21 1.51
C GLY A 58 24.97 4.92 0.20
N ALA A 59 24.06 3.95 0.17
CA ALA A 59 23.31 3.62 -1.04
C ALA A 59 22.51 4.83 -1.54
N VAL A 60 22.66 5.13 -2.82
CA VAL A 60 21.84 6.11 -3.55
C VAL A 60 20.94 5.37 -4.51
N VAL A 61 19.64 5.52 -4.35
CA VAL A 61 18.64 4.75 -5.10
C VAL A 61 17.69 5.64 -5.87
N PRO A 62 17.25 5.23 -7.07
CA PRO A 62 16.21 5.92 -7.81
C PRO A 62 14.89 5.92 -7.02
N VAL A 63 14.23 7.07 -7.01
CA VAL A 63 12.94 7.25 -6.35
C VAL A 63 12.17 8.41 -7.00
N ARG A 64 10.85 8.32 -6.99
CA ARG A 64 10.02 9.49 -7.32
C ARG A 64 9.83 10.36 -6.08
N ASP A 65 10.20 11.63 -6.20
CA ASP A 65 9.79 12.65 -5.25
C ASP A 65 8.28 12.92 -5.41
N LEU A 66 7.50 12.53 -4.41
CA LEU A 66 6.04 12.66 -4.46
C LEU A 66 5.55 14.09 -4.17
N VAL A 67 6.43 15.03 -3.80
CA VAL A 67 6.09 16.45 -3.67
C VAL A 67 6.12 17.12 -5.04
N THR A 68 7.18 16.89 -5.80
CA THR A 68 7.41 17.52 -7.12
C THR A 68 6.95 16.63 -8.28
N ASN A 69 6.66 15.36 -8.00
CA ASN A 69 6.38 14.30 -8.96
C ASN A 69 7.54 14.02 -9.95
N ALA A 70 8.74 14.45 -9.62
CA ALA A 70 9.94 14.25 -10.42
C ALA A 70 10.65 12.93 -10.08
N LEU A 71 11.25 12.31 -11.07
CA LEU A 71 12.17 11.19 -10.85
C LEU A 71 13.52 11.76 -10.43
N GLY A 72 14.10 11.19 -9.39
CA GLY A 72 15.38 11.56 -8.84
C GLY A 72 16.09 10.39 -8.16
N THR A 73 17.03 10.72 -7.31
CA THR A 73 17.72 9.75 -6.46
C THR A 73 17.76 10.25 -5.03
N ALA A 74 17.78 9.33 -4.06
CA ALA A 74 17.90 9.68 -2.65
C ALA A 74 18.93 8.80 -1.94
N ASN A 75 19.61 9.37 -0.97
CA ASN A 75 20.56 8.67 -0.09
C ASN A 75 19.78 7.93 1.01
N ALA A 76 19.95 6.62 1.09
CA ALA A 76 19.21 5.78 2.01
C ALA A 76 19.51 6.06 3.49
N ASP A 77 20.73 6.47 3.84
CA ASP A 77 21.10 6.80 5.22
C ASP A 77 20.47 8.13 5.67
N GLU A 78 20.39 9.11 4.78
CA GLU A 78 19.71 10.38 5.05
C GLU A 78 18.21 10.17 5.25
N LEU A 79 17.60 9.31 4.43
CA LEU A 79 16.20 8.94 4.58
C LEU A 79 15.95 8.20 5.88
N LEU A 80 16.82 7.26 6.26
CA LEU A 80 16.73 6.56 7.54
C LEU A 80 16.79 7.53 8.72
N ALA A 81 17.73 8.46 8.70
CA ALA A 81 17.87 9.48 9.74
C ALA A 81 16.64 10.39 9.84
N ARG A 82 15.95 10.65 8.71
CA ARG A 82 14.73 11.46 8.64
C ARG A 82 13.49 10.73 9.12
N TRP A 83 13.25 9.51 8.61
CA TRP A 83 11.96 8.82 8.75
C TRP A 83 11.86 7.97 10.02
N LYS A 84 12.94 7.38 10.51
CA LYS A 84 12.93 6.58 11.73
C LYS A 84 12.44 7.37 12.96
N PRO A 85 12.94 8.58 13.25
CA PRO A 85 12.42 9.38 14.36
C PRO A 85 10.97 9.83 14.15
N ARG A 86 10.57 10.09 12.90
CA ARG A 86 9.22 10.56 12.57
C ARG A 86 8.15 9.50 12.79
N LEU A 87 8.44 8.23 12.51
CA LEU A 87 7.55 7.11 12.80
C LEU A 87 7.64 6.68 14.28
N GLY A 88 8.73 7.01 15.00
CA GLY A 88 8.87 6.76 16.43
C GLY A 88 8.65 5.29 16.80
N GLU A 89 7.76 5.04 17.74
CA GLU A 89 7.43 3.69 18.24
C GLU A 89 6.87 2.77 17.14
N ARG A 90 6.27 3.34 16.11
CA ARG A 90 5.71 2.56 14.98
C ARG A 90 6.74 2.16 13.92
N TRP A 91 8.00 2.58 14.08
CA TRP A 91 9.05 2.30 13.10
C TRP A 91 9.27 0.81 12.86
N SER A 92 9.34 0.03 13.93
CA SER A 92 9.54 -1.43 13.83
C SER A 92 8.42 -2.12 13.06
N ASP A 93 7.18 -1.72 13.35
CA ASP A 93 5.99 -2.26 12.65
C ASP A 93 6.02 -1.86 11.17
N PHE A 94 6.37 -0.61 10.88
CA PHE A 94 6.48 -0.12 9.50
C PHE A 94 7.51 -0.91 8.70
N VAL A 95 8.70 -1.13 9.27
CA VAL A 95 9.75 -1.94 8.63
C VAL A 95 9.24 -3.35 8.34
N THR A 96 8.62 -3.99 9.32
CA THR A 96 8.06 -5.35 9.18
C THR A 96 7.01 -5.41 8.08
N ASP A 97 6.09 -4.46 8.06
CA ASP A 97 5.01 -4.38 7.08
C ASP A 97 5.54 -4.12 5.65
N VAL A 98 6.51 -3.24 5.49
CA VAL A 98 7.18 -3.01 4.20
C VAL A 98 7.88 -4.28 3.70
N LEU A 99 8.59 -4.96 4.59
CA LEU A 99 9.30 -6.20 4.25
C LEU A 99 8.35 -7.32 3.85
N TRP A 100 7.13 -7.35 4.42
CA TRP A 100 6.11 -8.29 3.99
C TRP A 100 5.79 -8.12 2.49
N PHE A 101 5.58 -6.89 2.00
CA PHE A 101 5.36 -6.61 0.58
C PHE A 101 6.61 -6.88 -0.26
N ARG A 102 7.76 -6.48 0.26
CA ARG A 102 9.05 -6.65 -0.41
C ARG A 102 9.36 -8.11 -0.72
N THR A 103 9.05 -9.03 0.19
CA THR A 103 9.30 -10.47 0.02
C THR A 103 8.31 -11.16 -0.91
N ARG A 104 7.16 -10.54 -1.20
CA ARG A 104 6.13 -11.08 -2.11
C ARG A 104 6.20 -10.55 -3.53
N THR A 105 7.14 -9.68 -3.77
CA THR A 105 7.35 -9.04 -5.07
C THR A 105 8.78 -9.30 -5.53
N MET A 106 8.97 -9.55 -6.82
CA MET A 106 10.33 -9.61 -7.36
C MET A 106 11.08 -8.30 -7.09
N PRO A 107 12.39 -8.34 -6.74
CA PRO A 107 13.16 -7.18 -6.36
C PRO A 107 13.03 -5.99 -7.33
N ASP A 108 13.18 -6.24 -8.61
CA ASP A 108 13.09 -5.20 -9.64
C ASP A 108 11.67 -4.63 -9.78
N HIS A 109 10.65 -5.47 -9.58
CA HIS A 109 9.26 -5.04 -9.62
C HIS A 109 8.94 -4.13 -8.42
N PHE A 110 9.37 -4.49 -7.22
CA PHE A 110 9.22 -3.65 -6.04
C PHE A 110 9.94 -2.30 -6.19
N ARG A 111 11.13 -2.29 -6.81
CA ARG A 111 11.85 -1.04 -7.12
C ARG A 111 11.06 -0.12 -8.06
N ARG A 112 10.38 -0.68 -9.05
CA ARG A 112 9.52 0.08 -9.97
C ARG A 112 8.34 0.72 -9.24
N THR A 113 7.84 0.09 -8.17
CA THR A 113 6.77 0.65 -7.33
C THR A 113 7.17 2.01 -6.74
N LEU A 114 8.46 2.20 -6.38
CA LEU A 114 8.98 3.46 -5.85
C LEU A 114 9.22 4.55 -6.91
N LEU A 115 8.95 4.24 -8.17
CA LEU A 115 9.03 5.16 -9.31
C LEU A 115 7.64 5.56 -9.82
N ASP A 116 6.58 5.00 -9.26
CA ASP A 116 5.19 5.30 -9.58
C ASP A 116 4.71 6.60 -8.91
N HIS A 117 3.44 6.94 -9.06
CA HIS A 117 2.86 8.21 -8.59
C HIS A 117 2.40 8.21 -7.13
N GLY A 118 2.73 7.18 -6.37
CA GLY A 118 2.59 7.12 -4.92
C GLY A 118 1.18 6.81 -4.42
N TYR A 119 0.95 7.13 -3.14
CA TYR A 119 -0.33 6.98 -2.48
C TYR A 119 -1.27 8.12 -2.90
N ASN A 120 -2.23 7.81 -3.75
CA ASN A 120 -3.16 8.77 -4.34
C ASN A 120 -4.63 8.52 -3.94
N ALA A 121 -4.84 7.88 -2.80
CA ALA A 121 -6.17 7.56 -2.29
C ALA A 121 -7.00 8.81 -1.97
N THR A 122 -8.31 8.67 -2.04
CA THR A 122 -9.23 9.73 -1.61
C THR A 122 -9.06 10.07 -0.12
N PRO A 123 -9.36 11.31 0.33
CA PRO A 123 -9.33 11.65 1.75
C PRO A 123 -10.23 10.73 2.61
N ALA A 124 -11.35 10.27 2.06
CA ALA A 124 -12.22 9.31 2.75
C ALA A 124 -11.49 8.00 3.04
N TRP A 125 -10.72 7.47 2.07
CA TRP A 125 -9.90 6.28 2.29
C TRP A 125 -8.72 6.55 3.22
N ALA A 126 -8.09 7.71 3.14
CA ALA A 126 -7.00 8.07 4.05
C ALA A 126 -7.46 8.04 5.53
N ILE A 127 -8.70 8.41 5.82
CA ILE A 127 -9.27 8.36 7.18
C ILE A 127 -9.75 6.95 7.54
N LEU A 128 -10.68 6.40 6.75
CA LEU A 128 -11.30 5.10 7.04
C LEU A 128 -10.31 3.95 6.88
N GLY A 129 -9.53 3.96 5.80
CA GLY A 129 -8.50 2.97 5.54
C GLY A 129 -7.39 2.98 6.60
N SER A 130 -7.03 4.16 7.13
CA SER A 130 -6.10 4.27 8.25
C SER A 130 -6.64 3.57 9.50
N ALA A 131 -7.91 3.80 9.85
CA ALA A 131 -8.54 3.14 10.98
C ALA A 131 -8.61 1.62 10.78
N LEU A 132 -9.10 1.17 9.62
CA LEU A 132 -9.21 -0.25 9.29
C LEU A 132 -7.86 -0.96 9.27
N ALA A 133 -6.86 -0.37 8.63
CA ALA A 133 -5.52 -0.96 8.55
C ALA A 133 -4.80 -1.02 9.90
N ARG A 134 -5.09 -0.07 10.82
CA ARG A 134 -4.58 -0.11 12.19
C ARG A 134 -5.23 -1.23 13.02
N VAL A 135 -6.56 -1.35 12.93
CA VAL A 135 -7.32 -2.38 13.65
C VAL A 135 -6.97 -3.78 13.15
N SER A 136 -6.64 -3.94 11.86
CA SER A 136 -6.21 -5.22 11.29
C SER A 136 -4.86 -5.72 11.82
N GLY A 137 -4.10 -4.89 12.55
CA GLY A 137 -2.80 -5.25 13.14
C GLY A 137 -1.66 -5.33 12.10
N PRO A 138 -0.69 -6.23 12.29
CA PRO A 138 0.42 -6.42 11.36
C PRO A 138 -0.05 -6.84 9.97
N VAL A 139 0.72 -6.43 8.94
CA VAL A 139 0.47 -6.87 7.57
C VAL A 139 0.84 -8.35 7.45
N THR A 140 -0.17 -9.15 7.14
CA THR A 140 -0.09 -10.60 6.96
C THR A 140 -1.00 -11.01 5.81
N ASP A 141 -0.85 -12.24 5.28
CA ASP A 141 -1.77 -12.77 4.26
C ASP A 141 -3.23 -12.70 4.72
N ARG A 142 -3.49 -12.96 6.01
CA ARG A 142 -4.83 -12.90 6.59
C ARG A 142 -5.36 -11.47 6.65
N SER A 143 -4.60 -10.51 7.19
CA SER A 143 -5.06 -9.13 7.34
C SER A 143 -5.28 -8.47 5.97
N VAL A 144 -4.38 -8.70 5.02
CA VAL A 144 -4.52 -8.21 3.63
C VAL A 144 -5.75 -8.84 2.96
N SER A 145 -5.93 -10.15 3.05
CA SER A 145 -7.10 -10.82 2.47
C SER A 145 -8.42 -10.31 3.04
N LEU A 146 -8.48 -10.05 4.35
CA LEU A 146 -9.67 -9.48 4.99
C LEU A 146 -9.95 -8.06 4.51
N LEU A 147 -8.93 -7.22 4.35
CA LEU A 147 -9.09 -5.86 3.82
C LEU A 147 -9.58 -5.89 2.36
N LEU A 148 -9.04 -6.79 1.54
CA LEU A 148 -9.44 -6.93 0.14
C LEU A 148 -10.87 -7.47 -0.03
N LEU A 149 -11.42 -8.17 0.96
CA LEU A 149 -12.82 -8.59 0.95
C LEU A 149 -13.80 -7.42 1.09
N LEU A 150 -13.35 -6.24 1.52
CA LEU A 150 -14.22 -5.06 1.62
C LEU A 150 -14.80 -4.67 0.25
N ASP A 151 -14.02 -4.72 -0.81
CA ASP A 151 -14.47 -4.34 -2.15
C ASP A 151 -15.66 -5.17 -2.63
N PRO A 152 -15.59 -6.52 -2.69
CA PRO A 152 -16.74 -7.33 -3.10
C PRO A 152 -17.92 -7.23 -2.13
N LEU A 153 -17.67 -7.01 -0.83
CA LEU A 153 -18.75 -6.82 0.15
C LEU A 153 -19.46 -5.47 -0.06
N LEU A 154 -18.73 -4.40 -0.32
CA LEU A 154 -19.29 -3.08 -0.62
C LEU A 154 -20.07 -3.10 -1.94
N LEU A 155 -19.55 -3.78 -2.98
CA LEU A 155 -20.23 -3.95 -4.24
C LEU A 155 -21.54 -4.75 -4.08
N LEU A 156 -21.49 -5.84 -3.33
CA LEU A 156 -22.69 -6.63 -3.01
C LEU A 156 -23.70 -5.80 -2.21
N GLY A 157 -23.26 -5.08 -1.20
CA GLY A 157 -24.09 -4.17 -0.41
C GLY A 157 -24.75 -3.09 -1.25
N GLY A 158 -23.96 -2.44 -2.12
CA GLY A 158 -24.45 -1.44 -3.07
C GLY A 158 -25.49 -2.02 -4.03
N TRP A 159 -25.22 -3.20 -4.59
CA TRP A 159 -26.19 -3.90 -5.45
C TRP A 159 -27.49 -4.24 -4.71
N LEU A 160 -27.42 -4.74 -3.49
CA LEU A 160 -28.60 -5.05 -2.67
C LEU A 160 -29.42 -3.79 -2.37
N LEU A 161 -28.77 -2.65 -2.10
CA LEU A 161 -29.44 -1.37 -1.89
C LEU A 161 -30.12 -0.87 -3.16
N LEU A 162 -29.45 -0.92 -4.30
CA LEU A 162 -30.03 -0.56 -5.59
C LEU A 162 -31.23 -1.46 -5.93
N ARG A 163 -31.09 -2.77 -5.74
CA ARG A 163 -32.17 -3.72 -5.94
C ARG A 163 -33.38 -3.44 -5.04
N ARG A 164 -33.13 -3.07 -3.77
CA ARG A 164 -34.21 -2.70 -2.84
C ARG A 164 -34.91 -1.41 -3.27
N ALA A 165 -34.18 -0.43 -3.77
CA ALA A 165 -34.73 0.87 -4.17
C ALA A 165 -35.48 0.82 -5.50
N PHE A 166 -34.99 0.07 -6.47
CA PHE A 166 -35.47 0.08 -7.87
C PHE A 166 -36.07 -1.25 -8.34
N GLY A 167 -36.03 -2.31 -7.52
CA GLY A 167 -36.49 -3.64 -7.86
C GLY A 167 -35.53 -4.42 -8.78
N TRP A 168 -36.01 -5.53 -9.37
CA TRP A 168 -35.19 -6.40 -10.23
C TRP A 168 -34.93 -5.89 -11.64
N ARG A 169 -35.44 -4.70 -12.00
CA ARG A 169 -35.32 -4.10 -13.34
C ARG A 169 -34.22 -3.05 -13.44
N ALA A 170 -33.44 -2.87 -12.37
CA ALA A 170 -32.30 -1.97 -12.35
C ALA A 170 -31.00 -2.65 -12.78
#